data_d2958c45807767281c4618aef05419d2
#
_entry.id   d2958c45807767281c4618aef05419d2
#
_cell.length_a   1.000
_cell.length_b   1.000
_cell.length_c   1.000
_cell.angle_alpha   90.00
_cell.angle_beta   90.00
_cell.angle_gamma   90.00
#
_symmetry.space_group_name_H-M   'P 1'
#
loop_
_entity.id
_entity.type
_entity.pdbx_description
1 polymer ?
#
loop_
_entity_poly.entity_id
_entity_poly.type
_entity_poly.pdbx_seq_one_letter_code
_entity_poly.pdbx_strand_id
1 'polypeptide(L)'
;MGDIHRYDVPGTWPTWCPGCGNFGIWNAMKXAYANMDLSPHKTAIVCGIGCSGNLSYWINTYVLHSLHGRSIPVAQGVKLANSDLTVIVHAGDGDTYGEGLGHLLHAARRNVDITVFVHDNQIYGLTTGQPSPTTFKGTKWKVAPEGVFASPVTPLPLALIAGATFVGRGFSGENKHLIALMEKAIRHKGFSLVDIGQPCVTFNYVNTWKWWNDHVYKLDETKYDRFDYELALKKAQEAGDKIPIGVLYEAEAPTFDDEYRSLNAEALAYAPINDIDVKKLMARHL
;
A
#
# COMPACT_ATOMS: atom_id res chain seq x y z
N MET A 1 -20.99 8.70 10.99
CA MET A 1 -19.91 7.70 11.01
C MET A 1 -20.49 6.39 10.51
N GLY A 2 -19.92 5.81 9.47
CA GLY A 2 -20.43 4.56 8.92
C GLY A 2 -20.17 3.39 9.87
N ASP A 3 -20.88 2.28 9.63
CA ASP A 3 -20.73 1.08 10.45
C ASP A 3 -19.40 0.36 10.09
N ILE A 4 -18.44 0.43 10.99
CA ILE A 4 -17.12 -0.20 10.81
C ILE A 4 -17.20 -1.73 10.95
N HIS A 5 -18.23 -2.23 11.63
CA HIS A 5 -18.36 -3.67 11.90
C HIS A 5 -18.78 -4.47 10.67
N ARG A 6 -19.26 -3.80 9.62
CA ARG A 6 -19.57 -4.47 8.35
C ARG A 6 -18.30 -5.05 7.67
N TYR A 7 -17.14 -4.59 8.10
CA TYR A 7 -15.83 -5.07 7.59
C TYR A 7 -15.19 -6.12 8.49
N ASP A 8 -15.82 -6.48 9.61
CA ASP A 8 -15.30 -7.54 10.48
C ASP A 8 -15.73 -8.91 9.96
N VAL A 9 -14.83 -9.91 10.07
CA VAL A 9 -15.18 -11.30 9.81
C VAL A 9 -15.70 -11.89 11.13
N PRO A 10 -16.99 -12.29 11.18
CA PRO A 10 -17.58 -12.74 12.45
C PRO A 10 -16.81 -13.91 13.08
N GLY A 11 -16.63 -13.84 14.39
CA GLY A 11 -15.97 -14.90 15.15
C GLY A 11 -14.45 -14.95 15.05
N THR A 12 -13.85 -13.96 14.38
CA THR A 12 -12.39 -13.89 14.25
C THR A 12 -11.83 -12.64 14.94
N TRP A 13 -10.54 -12.67 15.26
CA TRP A 13 -9.84 -11.53 15.84
C TRP A 13 -8.37 -11.59 15.41
N PRO A 14 -7.77 -10.44 15.08
CA PRO A 14 -6.36 -10.42 14.66
C PRO A 14 -5.42 -11.01 15.71
N THR A 15 -4.50 -11.85 15.24
CA THR A 15 -3.52 -12.56 16.08
C THR A 15 -2.14 -11.89 16.07
N TRP A 16 -2.08 -10.61 15.70
CA TRP A 16 -0.83 -9.84 15.81
C TRP A 16 -0.39 -9.72 17.25
N CYS A 17 0.89 -9.49 17.46
CA CYS A 17 1.47 -9.29 18.79
C CYS A 17 0.77 -8.13 19.53
N PRO A 18 0.52 -8.27 20.83
CA PRO A 18 -0.09 -7.15 21.60
C PRO A 18 0.74 -5.87 21.45
N GLY A 19 0.09 -4.78 21.07
CA GLY A 19 0.76 -3.50 20.84
C GLY A 19 1.32 -3.31 19.43
N CYS A 20 1.16 -4.28 18.54
CA CYS A 20 1.63 -4.17 17.16
C CYS A 20 0.93 -3.01 16.41
N GLY A 21 1.71 -2.26 15.62
CA GLY A 21 1.18 -1.14 14.82
C GLY A 21 0.12 -1.55 13.80
N ASN A 22 0.06 -2.83 13.43
CA ASN A 22 -0.97 -3.32 12.51
C ASN A 22 -2.40 -3.11 13.05
N PHE A 23 -2.59 -3.14 14.38
CA PHE A 23 -3.91 -2.84 14.97
C PHE A 23 -4.35 -1.41 14.66
N GLY A 24 -3.40 -0.45 14.69
CA GLY A 24 -3.67 0.95 14.34
C GLY A 24 -4.08 1.08 12.87
N ILE A 25 -3.38 0.38 11.97
CA ILE A 25 -3.68 0.40 10.52
C ILE A 25 -5.05 -0.26 10.27
N TRP A 26 -5.31 -1.42 10.87
CA TRP A 26 -6.58 -2.15 10.73
C TRP A 26 -7.77 -1.29 11.18
N ASN A 27 -7.61 -0.60 12.31
CA ASN A 27 -8.64 0.30 12.79
C ASN A 27 -8.85 1.49 11.84
N ALA A 28 -7.76 2.15 11.42
CA ALA A 28 -7.82 3.30 10.51
C ALA A 28 -8.45 2.93 9.16
N MET A 29 -8.07 1.79 8.63
CA MET A 29 -8.59 1.26 7.36
C MET A 29 -10.10 1.07 7.45
N LYS A 30 -10.61 0.42 8.47
CA LYS A 30 -12.05 0.23 8.64
C LYS A 30 -12.79 1.55 8.82
N UNK A 31 -12.18 2.52 9.42
CA UNK A 31 -12.66 3.72 9.59
C UNK A 31 -12.81 4.42 8.38
N ALA A 32 -11.71 4.38 7.57
CA ALA A 32 -11.76 5.05 6.25
C ALA A 32 -12.83 4.45 5.31
N TYR A 33 -12.86 3.13 5.22
CA TYR A 33 -13.82 2.42 4.36
C TYR A 33 -15.27 2.74 4.74
N ALA A 34 -15.56 2.78 6.04
CA ALA A 34 -16.91 3.09 6.54
C ALA A 34 -17.30 4.55 6.25
N ASN A 35 -16.37 5.48 6.43
CA ASN A 35 -16.60 6.91 6.12
C ASN A 35 -16.89 7.12 4.63
N MET A 36 -16.24 6.34 3.78
CA MET A 36 -16.41 6.40 2.32
C MET A 36 -17.60 5.56 1.83
N ASP A 37 -18.24 4.82 2.73
CA ASP A 37 -19.31 3.86 2.43
C ASP A 37 -18.88 2.86 1.34
N LEU A 38 -17.65 2.37 1.39
CA LEU A 38 -17.17 1.38 0.42
C LEU A 38 -17.96 0.08 0.57
N SER A 39 -18.57 -0.37 -0.50
CA SER A 39 -19.29 -1.65 -0.48
C SER A 39 -18.29 -2.81 -0.37
N PRO A 40 -18.43 -3.73 0.62
CA PRO A 40 -17.60 -4.93 0.66
C PRO A 40 -17.62 -5.73 -0.66
N HIS A 41 -18.76 -5.70 -1.36
CA HIS A 41 -18.94 -6.43 -2.63
C HIS A 41 -18.40 -5.67 -3.85
N LYS A 42 -17.87 -4.46 -3.67
CA LYS A 42 -17.23 -3.66 -4.72
C LYS A 42 -15.78 -3.31 -4.35
N THR A 43 -15.27 -3.92 -3.27
CA THR A 43 -13.91 -3.67 -2.79
C THR A 43 -13.12 -4.98 -2.84
N ALA A 44 -11.99 -4.95 -3.55
CA ALA A 44 -11.06 -6.07 -3.60
C ALA A 44 -9.78 -5.67 -2.88
N ILE A 45 -9.42 -6.42 -1.84
CA ILE A 45 -8.17 -6.23 -1.10
C ILE A 45 -7.19 -7.32 -1.54
N VAL A 46 -6.01 -6.92 -1.98
CA VAL A 46 -4.95 -7.86 -2.33
C VAL A 46 -3.86 -7.72 -1.27
N CYS A 47 -3.63 -8.80 -0.53
CA CYS A 47 -2.65 -8.84 0.55
C CYS A 47 -1.34 -9.46 0.08
N GLY A 48 -0.22 -8.90 0.54
CA GLY A 48 1.09 -9.50 0.39
C GLY A 48 1.36 -10.55 1.46
N ILE A 49 2.59 -11.00 1.57
CA ILE A 49 3.01 -12.00 2.55
C ILE A 49 3.73 -11.30 3.71
N GLY A 50 3.40 -11.68 4.92
CA GLY A 50 3.95 -11.15 6.15
C GLY A 50 2.86 -10.84 7.16
N CYS A 51 3.22 -10.17 8.26
CA CYS A 51 2.24 -9.79 9.28
C CYS A 51 1.11 -8.92 8.71
N SER A 52 1.44 -8.03 7.78
CA SER A 52 0.44 -7.21 7.08
C SER A 52 -0.53 -8.06 6.27
N GLY A 53 -0.04 -9.11 5.60
CA GLY A 53 -0.85 -9.98 4.76
C GLY A 53 -1.88 -10.79 5.55
N ASN A 54 -1.62 -11.05 6.83
CA ASN A 54 -2.59 -11.72 7.70
C ASN A 54 -3.90 -10.95 7.84
N LEU A 55 -3.92 -9.66 7.47
CA LEU A 55 -5.15 -8.87 7.37
C LEU A 55 -6.24 -9.61 6.57
N SER A 56 -5.84 -10.41 5.59
CA SER A 56 -6.75 -11.18 4.75
C SER A 56 -7.73 -12.08 5.53
N TYR A 57 -7.39 -12.47 6.75
CA TYR A 57 -8.24 -13.33 7.57
C TYR A 57 -9.30 -12.55 8.37
N TRP A 58 -9.17 -11.22 8.46
CA TRP A 58 -9.95 -10.42 9.40
C TRP A 58 -10.69 -9.24 8.77
N ILE A 59 -10.80 -9.25 7.43
CA ILE A 59 -11.50 -8.19 6.71
C ILE A 59 -12.56 -8.80 5.77
N ASN A 60 -13.77 -8.31 5.91
CA ASN A 60 -14.93 -8.78 5.14
C ASN A 60 -15.09 -7.96 3.86
N THR A 61 -14.33 -8.34 2.81
CA THR A 61 -14.40 -7.82 1.44
C THR A 61 -14.03 -8.97 0.50
N TYR A 62 -13.88 -8.73 -0.79
CA TYR A 62 -13.18 -9.70 -1.65
C TYR A 62 -11.69 -9.62 -1.31
N VAL A 63 -11.11 -10.74 -0.92
CA VAL A 63 -9.70 -10.76 -0.50
C VAL A 63 -8.92 -11.81 -1.29
N LEU A 64 -7.75 -11.40 -1.77
CA LEU A 64 -6.77 -12.31 -2.35
C LEU A 64 -5.47 -12.21 -1.53
N HIS A 65 -5.01 -13.35 -1.01
CA HIS A 65 -3.71 -13.43 -0.31
C HIS A 65 -2.70 -13.94 -1.35
N SER A 66 -1.85 -13.06 -1.86
CA SER A 66 -0.96 -13.36 -3.00
C SER A 66 0.37 -14.00 -2.55
N LEU A 67 1.24 -14.25 -3.50
CA LEU A 67 2.62 -14.67 -3.22
C LEU A 67 3.47 -13.48 -2.76
N HIS A 68 4.60 -13.75 -2.10
CA HIS A 68 5.53 -12.73 -1.61
C HIS A 68 6.00 -11.85 -2.77
N GLY A 69 5.85 -10.53 -2.60
CA GLY A 69 6.22 -9.54 -3.60
C GLY A 69 5.28 -9.46 -4.81
N ARG A 70 4.13 -10.15 -4.78
CA ARG A 70 3.25 -10.25 -5.95
C ARG A 70 1.86 -9.63 -5.74
N SER A 71 1.64 -8.94 -4.64
CA SER A 71 0.34 -8.29 -4.37
C SER A 71 0.00 -7.26 -5.46
N ILE A 72 0.97 -6.43 -5.85
CA ILE A 72 0.74 -5.36 -6.83
C ILE A 72 0.36 -5.90 -8.22
N PRO A 73 1.10 -6.84 -8.85
CA PRO A 73 0.67 -7.35 -10.16
C PRO A 73 -0.67 -8.11 -10.09
N VAL A 74 -0.97 -8.79 -8.97
CA VAL A 74 -2.30 -9.39 -8.78
C VAL A 74 -3.38 -8.30 -8.74
N ALA A 75 -3.15 -7.21 -7.99
CA ALA A 75 -4.08 -6.07 -7.91
C ALA A 75 -4.31 -5.44 -9.29
N GLN A 76 -3.23 -5.25 -10.08
CA GLN A 76 -3.35 -4.76 -11.45
C GLN A 76 -4.25 -5.69 -12.27
N GLY A 77 -4.04 -7.01 -12.17
CA GLY A 77 -4.88 -7.99 -12.88
C GLY A 77 -6.34 -7.89 -12.48
N VAL A 78 -6.63 -7.75 -11.18
CA VAL A 78 -8.00 -7.59 -10.66
C VAL A 78 -8.64 -6.32 -11.25
N LYS A 79 -7.91 -5.19 -11.21
CA LYS A 79 -8.43 -3.90 -11.72
C LYS A 79 -8.70 -3.96 -13.22
N LEU A 80 -7.77 -4.53 -13.99
CA LEU A 80 -7.92 -4.67 -15.44
C LEU A 80 -9.07 -5.62 -15.83
N ALA A 81 -9.30 -6.67 -15.03
CA ALA A 81 -10.40 -7.59 -15.28
C ALA A 81 -11.74 -6.96 -14.93
N ASN A 82 -11.79 -6.16 -13.87
CA ASN A 82 -13.02 -5.51 -13.42
C ASN A 82 -12.73 -4.10 -12.91
N SER A 83 -12.84 -3.13 -13.82
CA SER A 83 -12.59 -1.71 -13.55
C SER A 83 -13.57 -1.08 -12.55
N ASP A 84 -14.73 -1.74 -12.31
CA ASP A 84 -15.74 -1.24 -11.36
C ASP A 84 -15.34 -1.44 -9.90
N LEU A 85 -14.32 -2.26 -9.64
CA LEU A 85 -13.88 -2.53 -8.27
C LEU A 85 -12.96 -1.44 -7.75
N THR A 86 -13.13 -1.11 -6.47
CA THR A 86 -12.09 -0.40 -5.71
C THR A 86 -11.04 -1.44 -5.33
N VAL A 87 -9.81 -1.28 -5.83
CA VAL A 87 -8.75 -2.27 -5.62
C VAL A 87 -7.67 -1.69 -4.72
N ILE A 88 -7.45 -2.33 -3.58
CA ILE A 88 -6.54 -1.86 -2.53
C ILE A 88 -5.54 -2.97 -2.19
N VAL A 89 -4.28 -2.59 -2.09
CA VAL A 89 -3.19 -3.50 -1.68
C VAL A 89 -2.82 -3.20 -0.23
N HIS A 90 -2.67 -4.24 0.59
CA HIS A 90 -2.05 -4.15 1.91
C HIS A 90 -0.86 -5.12 1.95
N ALA A 91 0.35 -4.59 2.08
CA ALA A 91 1.57 -5.39 2.03
C ALA A 91 2.62 -4.80 2.97
N GLY A 92 3.61 -5.58 3.34
CA GLY A 92 4.72 -5.10 4.17
C GLY A 92 5.82 -4.47 3.33
N ASP A 93 6.72 -3.77 4.00
CA ASP A 93 7.90 -3.15 3.38
C ASP A 93 8.80 -4.20 2.71
N GLY A 94 9.06 -5.30 3.39
CA GLY A 94 9.84 -6.42 2.82
C GLY A 94 9.16 -7.00 1.58
N ASP A 95 7.85 -7.18 1.63
CA ASP A 95 7.05 -7.68 0.50
C ASP A 95 7.11 -6.72 -0.69
N THR A 96 6.82 -5.44 -0.45
CA THR A 96 6.66 -4.43 -1.50
C THR A 96 8.00 -3.90 -2.02
N TYR A 97 8.92 -3.58 -1.13
CA TYR A 97 10.18 -2.91 -1.48
C TYR A 97 11.35 -3.89 -1.64
N GLY A 98 11.17 -5.13 -1.17
CA GLY A 98 12.10 -6.22 -1.44
C GLY A 98 11.74 -6.91 -2.74
N GLU A 99 10.93 -7.96 -2.64
CA GLU A 99 10.58 -8.81 -3.79
C GLU A 99 9.69 -8.10 -4.80
N GLY A 100 8.89 -7.12 -4.35
CA GLY A 100 7.87 -6.44 -5.17
C GLY A 100 8.30 -5.14 -5.84
N LEU A 101 9.51 -4.64 -5.60
CA LEU A 101 9.91 -3.27 -6.03
C LEU A 101 9.70 -3.02 -7.53
N GLY A 102 10.10 -3.97 -8.37
CA GLY A 102 9.90 -3.83 -9.81
C GLY A 102 8.43 -3.68 -10.19
N HIS A 103 7.54 -4.41 -9.51
CA HIS A 103 6.10 -4.32 -9.76
C HIS A 103 5.52 -2.98 -9.31
N LEU A 104 6.03 -2.45 -8.18
CA LEU A 104 5.65 -1.12 -7.67
C LEU A 104 5.95 -0.04 -8.71
N LEU A 105 7.20 -0.02 -9.21
CA LEU A 105 7.65 1.00 -10.15
C LEU A 105 6.87 0.92 -11.47
N HIS A 106 6.59 -0.29 -11.95
CA HIS A 106 5.82 -0.45 -13.19
C HIS A 106 4.33 -0.11 -13.04
N ALA A 107 3.74 -0.33 -11.85
CA ALA A 107 2.37 0.08 -11.58
C ALA A 107 2.27 1.61 -11.53
N ALA A 108 3.23 2.26 -10.85
CA ALA A 108 3.34 3.73 -10.79
C ALA A 108 3.49 4.32 -12.20
N ARG A 109 4.43 3.80 -12.98
CA ARG A 109 4.70 4.26 -14.35
C ARG A 109 3.49 4.18 -15.27
N ARG A 110 2.64 3.17 -15.06
CA ARG A 110 1.42 2.97 -15.85
C ARG A 110 0.21 3.73 -15.30
N ASN A 111 0.35 4.32 -14.14
CA ASN A 111 -0.74 5.00 -13.43
C ASN A 111 -2.01 4.11 -13.33
N VAL A 112 -1.82 2.84 -12.96
CA VAL A 112 -2.95 1.92 -12.79
C VAL A 112 -3.78 2.37 -11.58
N ASP A 113 -5.11 2.39 -11.73
CA ASP A 113 -6.04 2.89 -10.69
C ASP A 113 -6.15 1.90 -9.52
N ILE A 114 -5.10 1.82 -8.70
CA ILE A 114 -5.03 0.99 -7.49
C ILE A 114 -4.38 1.79 -6.35
N THR A 115 -4.76 1.46 -5.12
CA THR A 115 -4.17 2.09 -3.93
C THR A 115 -3.30 1.06 -3.20
N VAL A 116 -2.06 1.44 -2.89
CA VAL A 116 -1.10 0.56 -2.21
C VAL A 116 -0.77 1.15 -0.84
N PHE A 117 -1.14 0.43 0.22
CA PHE A 117 -0.79 0.73 1.61
C PHE A 117 0.33 -0.22 2.04
N VAL A 118 1.51 0.36 2.31
CA VAL A 118 2.66 -0.43 2.77
C VAL A 118 2.79 -0.27 4.28
N HIS A 119 2.77 -1.40 5.00
CA HIS A 119 2.95 -1.46 6.45
C HIS A 119 4.47 -1.54 6.71
N ASP A 120 5.12 -0.39 6.87
CA ASP A 120 6.58 -0.29 6.97
C ASP A 120 7.02 -0.41 8.43
N ASN A 121 7.38 -1.63 8.82
CA ASN A 121 7.91 -1.89 10.15
C ASN A 121 9.44 -2.07 10.17
N GLN A 122 10.07 -1.92 9.02
CA GLN A 122 11.53 -1.96 8.83
C GLN A 122 12.17 -3.29 9.26
N ILE A 123 11.39 -4.39 9.15
CA ILE A 123 11.89 -5.72 9.50
C ILE A 123 10.97 -6.80 8.88
N TYR A 124 11.52 -7.98 8.56
CA TYR A 124 10.69 -9.16 8.26
C TYR A 124 10.18 -9.73 9.58
N GLY A 125 9.02 -9.24 10.04
CA GLY A 125 8.48 -9.59 11.36
C GLY A 125 7.91 -11.00 11.45
N LEU A 126 7.20 -11.47 10.42
CA LEU A 126 6.57 -12.78 10.44
C LEU A 126 7.59 -13.92 10.55
N THR A 127 8.75 -13.74 9.92
CA THR A 127 9.85 -14.73 9.95
C THR A 127 10.84 -14.46 11.09
N THR A 128 10.42 -13.67 12.07
CA THR A 128 11.05 -13.47 13.37
C THR A 128 12.31 -12.59 13.38
N GLY A 129 12.44 -11.63 12.43
CA GLY A 129 13.35 -10.53 12.66
C GLY A 129 14.56 -10.39 11.74
N GLN A 130 14.44 -10.75 10.47
CA GLN A 130 15.48 -10.47 9.49
C GLN A 130 15.38 -9.00 9.06
N PRO A 131 16.52 -8.34 8.78
CA PRO A 131 16.49 -6.99 8.20
C PRO A 131 15.70 -6.95 6.88
N SER A 132 14.83 -5.97 6.74
CA SER A 132 14.08 -5.70 5.51
C SER A 132 14.82 -4.66 4.66
N PRO A 133 14.35 -4.37 3.45
CA PRO A 133 14.99 -3.32 2.62
C PRO A 133 14.99 -1.93 3.24
N THR A 134 14.09 -1.64 4.18
CA THR A 134 14.00 -0.31 4.83
C THR A 134 14.74 -0.26 6.17
N THR A 135 15.35 -1.37 6.62
CA THR A 135 16.11 -1.42 7.88
C THR A 135 17.32 -0.47 7.82
N PHE A 136 17.53 0.32 8.86
CA PHE A 136 18.64 1.26 8.91
C PHE A 136 20.00 0.55 8.89
N LYS A 137 20.92 1.09 8.09
CA LYS A 137 22.29 0.61 7.99
C LYS A 137 22.97 0.65 9.37
N GLY A 138 23.74 -0.38 9.67
CA GLY A 138 24.47 -0.51 10.94
C GLY A 138 23.65 -1.09 12.07
N THR A 139 22.33 -1.21 11.93
CA THR A 139 21.49 -1.80 12.98
C THR A 139 21.82 -3.29 13.15
N LYS A 140 22.01 -3.69 14.39
CA LYS A 140 22.39 -5.07 14.73
C LYS A 140 21.18 -5.91 15.08
N TRP A 141 21.12 -7.10 14.51
CA TRP A 141 20.07 -8.09 14.74
C TRP A 141 20.69 -9.45 14.99
N LYS A 142 19.90 -10.38 15.50
CA LYS A 142 20.36 -11.78 15.74
C LYS A 142 20.98 -12.41 14.47
N VAL A 143 20.39 -12.12 13.31
CA VAL A 143 20.86 -12.66 12.02
C VAL A 143 21.84 -11.73 11.30
N ALA A 144 22.13 -10.57 11.88
CA ALA A 144 23.10 -9.59 11.36
C ALA A 144 23.88 -8.99 12.54
N PRO A 145 24.70 -9.81 13.25
CA PRO A 145 25.36 -9.36 14.47
C PRO A 145 26.39 -8.25 14.24
N GLU A 146 26.96 -8.19 13.04
CA GLU A 146 27.90 -7.11 12.65
C GLU A 146 27.18 -5.84 12.19
N GLY A 147 25.86 -5.88 12.08
CA GLY A 147 25.04 -4.79 11.58
C GLY A 147 24.68 -4.95 10.10
N VAL A 148 23.61 -4.29 9.70
CA VAL A 148 23.14 -4.29 8.31
C VAL A 148 24.11 -3.45 7.45
N PHE A 149 24.69 -4.04 6.40
CA PHE A 149 25.68 -3.36 5.56
C PHE A 149 25.03 -2.52 4.45
N ALA A 150 23.86 -2.93 3.95
CA ALA A 150 23.17 -2.22 2.88
C ALA A 150 22.54 -0.93 3.39
N SER A 151 22.51 0.08 2.55
CA SER A 151 21.74 1.31 2.81
C SER A 151 20.26 1.00 2.58
N PRO A 152 19.36 1.58 3.37
CA PRO A 152 17.92 1.33 3.18
C PRO A 152 17.43 1.86 1.83
N VAL A 153 16.46 1.18 1.28
CA VAL A 153 15.72 1.65 0.10
C VAL A 153 14.90 2.88 0.50
N THR A 154 14.85 3.86 -0.38
CA THR A 154 14.00 5.06 -0.22
C THR A 154 12.82 4.94 -1.20
N PRO A 155 11.73 4.27 -0.80
CA PRO A 155 10.69 3.89 -1.77
C PRO A 155 9.86 5.05 -2.32
N LEU A 156 9.61 6.08 -1.50
CA LEU A 156 8.75 7.20 -1.93
C LEU A 156 9.41 8.02 -3.06
N PRO A 157 10.71 8.40 -2.97
CA PRO A 157 11.38 9.02 -4.12
C PRO A 157 11.35 8.13 -5.37
N LEU A 158 11.56 6.83 -5.22
CA LEU A 158 11.52 5.90 -6.36
C LEU A 158 10.13 5.88 -7.02
N ALA A 159 9.07 5.88 -6.22
CA ALA A 159 7.70 5.92 -6.74
C ALA A 159 7.42 7.24 -7.50
N LEU A 160 7.88 8.38 -6.95
CA LEU A 160 7.74 9.68 -7.60
C LEU A 160 8.47 9.69 -8.95
N ILE A 161 9.72 9.23 -8.97
CA ILE A 161 10.54 9.18 -10.19
C ILE A 161 9.90 8.22 -11.22
N ALA A 162 9.25 7.15 -10.74
CA ALA A 162 8.54 6.23 -11.62
C ALA A 162 7.23 6.79 -12.17
N GLY A 163 6.74 7.92 -11.63
CA GLY A 163 5.54 8.58 -12.15
C GLY A 163 4.28 8.39 -11.31
N ALA A 164 4.42 7.99 -10.04
CA ALA A 164 3.25 7.89 -9.14
C ALA A 164 2.54 9.23 -9.02
N THR A 165 1.22 9.22 -9.18
CA THR A 165 0.40 10.44 -9.16
C THR A 165 -0.10 10.78 -7.76
N PHE A 166 -0.02 9.84 -6.81
CA PHE A 166 -0.30 10.11 -5.39
C PHE A 166 0.74 9.38 -4.54
N VAL A 167 1.44 10.14 -3.70
CA VAL A 167 2.41 9.58 -2.76
C VAL A 167 2.18 10.21 -1.39
N GLY A 168 2.01 9.36 -0.38
CA GLY A 168 1.82 9.79 0.99
C GLY A 168 2.65 8.99 1.97
N ARG A 169 2.80 9.53 3.17
CA ARG A 169 3.39 8.79 4.29
C ARG A 169 2.47 8.93 5.51
N GLY A 170 2.21 7.81 6.19
CA GLY A 170 1.37 7.76 7.37
C GLY A 170 2.10 7.19 8.57
N PHE A 171 1.45 7.22 9.72
CA PHE A 171 1.95 6.57 10.93
C PHE A 171 0.76 5.93 11.67
N SER A 172 0.91 4.68 12.03
CA SER A 172 -0.17 3.90 12.67
C SER A 172 -0.59 4.45 14.04
N GLY A 173 0.25 5.29 14.67
CA GLY A 173 -0.07 5.96 15.93
C GLY A 173 -0.91 7.22 15.77
N GLU A 174 -0.95 7.80 14.58
CA GLU A 174 -1.71 9.02 14.28
C GLU A 174 -3.05 8.66 13.60
N ASN A 175 -3.91 7.96 14.33
CA ASN A 175 -5.09 7.27 13.78
C ASN A 175 -6.01 8.19 12.97
N LYS A 176 -6.39 9.36 13.53
CA LYS A 176 -7.28 10.32 12.82
C LYS A 176 -6.64 10.82 11.52
N HIS A 177 -5.34 11.13 11.59
CA HIS A 177 -4.59 11.60 10.42
C HIS A 177 -4.48 10.49 9.37
N LEU A 178 -4.22 9.26 9.81
CA LEU A 178 -4.09 8.11 8.92
C LEU A 178 -5.42 7.79 8.21
N ILE A 179 -6.56 7.89 8.92
CA ILE A 179 -7.89 7.72 8.31
C ILE A 179 -8.06 8.71 7.14
N ALA A 180 -7.82 9.99 7.41
CA ALA A 180 -7.99 11.03 6.38
C ALA A 180 -7.04 10.82 5.19
N LEU A 181 -5.81 10.38 5.47
CA LEU A 181 -4.82 10.09 4.42
C LEU A 181 -5.27 8.89 3.57
N MET A 182 -5.77 7.83 4.20
CA MET A 182 -6.27 6.65 3.48
C MET A 182 -7.45 7.02 2.58
N GLU A 183 -8.39 7.85 3.08
CA GLU A 183 -9.53 8.30 2.28
C GLU A 183 -9.07 9.08 1.05
N LYS A 184 -8.09 9.99 1.21
CA LYS A 184 -7.53 10.76 0.08
C LYS A 184 -6.90 9.81 -0.95
N ALA A 185 -6.09 8.85 -0.49
CA ALA A 185 -5.40 7.89 -1.37
C ALA A 185 -6.39 7.03 -2.17
N ILE A 186 -7.48 6.58 -1.53
CA ILE A 186 -8.49 5.74 -2.19
C ILE A 186 -9.34 6.54 -3.18
N ARG A 187 -9.59 7.84 -2.88
CA ARG A 187 -10.37 8.72 -3.79
C ARG A 187 -9.56 9.15 -5.00
N HIS A 188 -8.25 9.14 -4.90
CA HIS A 188 -7.38 9.53 -6.00
C HIS A 188 -7.57 8.61 -7.21
N LYS A 189 -7.66 9.18 -8.41
CA LYS A 189 -7.75 8.42 -9.66
C LYS A 189 -6.35 8.19 -10.22
N GLY A 190 -5.95 6.91 -10.22
CA GLY A 190 -4.62 6.49 -10.65
C GLY A 190 -3.87 5.79 -9.53
N PHE A 191 -2.57 5.70 -9.69
CA PHE A 191 -1.73 4.95 -8.76
C PHE A 191 -1.47 5.75 -7.48
N SER A 192 -1.85 5.17 -6.34
CA SER A 192 -1.62 5.75 -5.02
C SER A 192 -0.69 4.86 -4.19
N LEU A 193 0.35 5.46 -3.61
CA LEU A 193 1.24 4.78 -2.65
C LEU A 193 1.20 5.52 -1.32
N VAL A 194 0.91 4.82 -0.24
CA VAL A 194 1.05 5.36 1.12
C VAL A 194 1.94 4.41 1.93
N ASP A 195 3.07 4.92 2.36
CA ASP A 195 4.02 4.22 3.23
C ASP A 195 3.65 4.53 4.69
N ILE A 196 3.35 3.50 5.49
CA ILE A 196 2.79 3.69 6.83
C ILE A 196 3.74 3.13 7.88
N GLY A 197 4.36 4.03 8.66
CA GLY A 197 5.19 3.64 9.80
C GLY A 197 4.40 2.74 10.75
N GLN A 198 4.93 1.53 10.98
CA GLN A 198 4.21 0.49 11.72
C GLN A 198 5.15 -0.16 12.74
N PRO A 199 5.14 0.29 14.01
CA PRO A 199 6.04 -0.31 15.01
C PRO A 199 5.83 -1.81 15.18
N CYS A 200 6.91 -2.59 15.03
CA CYS A 200 6.93 -4.01 15.35
C CYS A 200 7.48 -4.20 16.75
N VAL A 201 6.59 -4.41 17.72
CA VAL A 201 6.94 -4.44 19.16
C VAL A 201 7.75 -5.68 19.59
N THR A 202 7.72 -6.73 18.78
CA THR A 202 8.37 -7.99 19.13
C THR A 202 9.78 -8.10 18.56
N PHE A 203 10.01 -7.60 17.36
CA PHE A 203 11.29 -7.82 16.69
C PHE A 203 12.06 -6.54 16.34
N ASN A 204 11.41 -5.36 16.30
CA ASN A 204 12.12 -4.11 16.02
C ASN A 204 12.23 -3.26 17.28
N TYR A 205 13.43 -3.25 17.87
CA TYR A 205 13.73 -2.49 19.10
C TYR A 205 14.32 -1.12 18.79
N VAL A 206 14.48 -0.74 17.53
CA VAL A 206 15.02 0.53 17.09
C VAL A 206 13.88 1.51 16.79
N ASN A 207 13.01 1.14 15.85
CA ASN A 207 11.92 2.01 15.40
C ASN A 207 10.65 1.72 16.21
N THR A 208 10.75 2.00 17.52
CA THR A 208 9.68 1.75 18.51
C THR A 208 8.56 2.80 18.38
N TRP A 209 7.45 2.62 19.12
CA TRP A 209 6.39 3.62 19.23
C TRP A 209 6.94 4.99 19.64
N LYS A 210 7.85 4.99 20.66
CA LYS A 210 8.47 6.23 21.11
C LYS A 210 9.30 6.87 20.01
N TRP A 211 10.12 6.05 19.31
CA TRP A 211 10.95 6.56 18.22
C TRP A 211 10.08 7.24 17.15
N TRP A 212 9.02 6.57 16.69
CA TRP A 212 8.13 7.14 15.68
C TRP A 212 7.50 8.46 16.17
N ASN A 213 6.95 8.46 17.41
CA ASN A 213 6.33 9.68 17.97
C ASN A 213 7.29 10.86 18.07
N ASP A 214 8.57 10.60 18.34
CA ASP A 214 9.58 11.65 18.47
C ASP A 214 10.01 12.23 17.11
N HIS A 215 9.80 11.49 16.01
CA HIS A 215 10.37 11.85 14.69
C HIS A 215 9.32 12.31 13.66
N VAL A 216 8.03 11.90 13.79
CA VAL A 216 7.01 12.30 12.81
C VAL A 216 6.55 13.73 13.00
N TYR A 217 6.24 14.40 11.89
CA TYR A 217 5.57 15.70 11.91
C TYR A 217 4.58 15.77 10.74
N LYS A 218 3.50 16.53 10.92
CA LYS A 218 2.40 16.58 9.96
C LYS A 218 2.61 17.70 8.93
N LEU A 219 2.58 17.36 7.67
CA LEU A 219 2.66 18.33 6.57
C LEU A 219 1.43 19.25 6.54
N ASP A 220 0.26 18.73 6.88
CA ASP A 220 -1.01 19.48 6.90
C ASP A 220 -0.96 20.68 7.86
N GLU A 221 -0.07 20.64 8.86
CA GLU A 221 0.12 21.71 9.83
C GLU A 221 1.17 22.75 9.39
N THR A 222 1.65 22.63 8.15
CA THR A 222 2.66 23.52 7.56
C THR A 222 2.11 24.18 6.29
N LYS A 223 2.90 25.07 5.69
CA LYS A 223 2.56 25.71 4.41
C LYS A 223 3.08 24.85 3.24
N TYR A 224 2.91 23.54 3.33
CA TYR A 224 3.41 22.59 2.33
C TYR A 224 2.48 22.54 1.11
N ASP A 225 3.08 22.68 -0.09
CA ASP A 225 2.35 22.52 -1.35
C ASP A 225 2.56 21.10 -1.89
N ARG A 226 1.53 20.27 -1.78
CA ARG A 226 1.59 18.87 -2.23
C ARG A 226 1.54 18.71 -3.75
N PHE A 227 1.32 19.78 -4.49
CA PHE A 227 1.30 19.77 -5.96
C PHE A 227 2.67 20.10 -6.56
N ASP A 228 3.63 20.49 -5.73
CA ASP A 228 5.00 20.82 -6.15
C ASP A 228 5.85 19.54 -6.15
N TYR A 229 6.16 19.03 -7.34
CA TYR A 229 6.92 17.78 -7.53
C TYR A 229 8.34 17.85 -6.91
N GLU A 230 9.03 18.96 -7.12
CA GLU A 230 10.41 19.12 -6.62
C GLU A 230 10.43 19.14 -5.09
N LEU A 231 9.49 19.84 -4.50
CA LEU A 231 9.32 19.89 -3.06
C LEU A 231 8.95 18.51 -2.51
N ALA A 232 8.06 17.79 -3.21
CA ALA A 232 7.65 16.44 -2.84
C ALA A 232 8.84 15.47 -2.86
N LEU A 233 9.67 15.53 -3.91
CA LEU A 233 10.85 14.67 -4.03
C LEU A 233 11.83 14.92 -2.88
N LYS A 234 12.03 16.18 -2.52
CA LYS A 234 12.87 16.57 -1.38
C LYS A 234 12.30 16.05 -0.07
N LYS A 235 10.98 16.21 0.14
CA LYS A 235 10.29 15.76 1.37
C LYS A 235 10.25 14.23 1.48
N ALA A 236 10.12 13.53 0.38
CA ALA A 236 10.11 12.07 0.34
C ALA A 236 11.44 11.48 0.82
N GLN A 237 12.54 12.22 0.67
CA GLN A 237 13.87 11.81 1.11
C GLN A 237 14.09 11.99 2.61
N GLU A 238 13.27 12.79 3.29
CA GLU A 238 13.39 12.98 4.73
C GLU A 238 13.02 11.67 5.45
N ALA A 239 14.00 11.11 6.16
CA ALA A 239 13.87 9.86 6.91
C ALA A 239 14.89 9.88 8.04
N GLY A 240 14.57 9.32 9.18
CA GLY A 240 15.42 9.33 10.34
C GLY A 240 15.01 10.43 11.32
N ASP A 241 15.76 11.54 11.35
CA ASP A 241 15.56 12.60 12.35
C ASP A 241 14.22 13.36 12.21
N LYS A 242 13.70 13.46 11.01
CA LYS A 242 12.41 14.11 10.73
C LYS A 242 11.69 13.30 9.68
N ILE A 243 10.45 12.93 9.95
CA ILE A 243 9.64 12.10 9.07
C ILE A 243 8.32 12.83 8.79
N PRO A 244 8.20 13.44 7.59
CA PRO A 244 6.93 14.09 7.23
C PRO A 244 5.83 13.04 7.01
N ILE A 245 4.67 13.25 7.62
CA ILE A 245 3.47 12.43 7.38
C ILE A 245 2.37 13.31 6.77
N GLY A 246 1.60 12.72 5.85
CA GLY A 246 0.56 13.42 5.08
C GLY A 246 0.71 13.11 3.60
N VAL A 247 0.02 13.89 2.78
CA VAL A 247 0.14 13.79 1.32
C VAL A 247 1.42 14.51 0.91
N LEU A 248 2.39 13.75 0.39
CA LEU A 248 3.65 14.30 -0.12
C LEU A 248 3.49 14.82 -1.54
N TYR A 249 2.70 14.13 -2.36
CA TYR A 249 2.49 14.54 -3.75
C TYR A 249 1.11 14.11 -4.23
N GLU A 250 0.51 14.98 -5.04
CA GLU A 250 -0.76 14.69 -5.70
C GLU A 250 -0.79 15.40 -7.05
N ALA A 251 -1.13 14.65 -8.11
CA ALA A 251 -1.26 15.20 -9.46
C ALA A 251 -2.37 14.47 -10.22
N GLU A 252 -2.99 15.14 -11.16
CA GLU A 252 -3.97 14.50 -12.05
C GLU A 252 -3.28 14.06 -13.33
N ALA A 253 -3.53 12.82 -13.74
CA ALA A 253 -3.04 12.27 -14.98
C ALA A 253 -3.98 11.15 -15.46
N PRO A 254 -4.07 10.90 -16.76
CA PRO A 254 -4.89 9.79 -17.25
C PRO A 254 -4.44 8.46 -16.63
N THR A 255 -5.40 7.61 -16.28
CA THR A 255 -5.09 6.28 -15.77
C THR A 255 -4.76 5.35 -16.95
N PHE A 256 -4.21 4.19 -16.63
CA PHE A 256 -3.99 3.13 -17.63
C PHE A 256 -5.31 2.81 -18.38
N ASP A 257 -6.41 2.76 -17.66
CA ASP A 257 -7.73 2.45 -18.25
C ASP A 257 -8.20 3.56 -19.19
N ASP A 258 -7.95 4.84 -18.84
CA ASP A 258 -8.30 5.98 -19.70
C ASP A 258 -7.56 5.91 -21.03
N GLU A 259 -6.29 5.46 -21.01
CA GLU A 259 -5.45 5.34 -22.20
C GLU A 259 -5.85 4.14 -23.06
N TYR A 260 -6.39 3.10 -22.47
CA TYR A 260 -6.83 1.88 -23.17
C TYR A 260 -8.34 1.90 -23.38
N ARG A 261 -8.77 2.50 -24.48
CA ARG A 261 -10.20 2.66 -24.81
C ARG A 261 -10.96 1.34 -24.86
N SER A 262 -10.30 0.26 -25.23
CA SER A 262 -10.92 -1.07 -25.27
C SER A 262 -11.37 -1.55 -23.88
N LEU A 263 -10.76 -0.99 -22.82
CA LEU A 263 -11.12 -1.34 -21.45
C LEU A 263 -12.21 -0.40 -20.87
N ASN A 264 -12.50 0.70 -21.55
CA ASN A 264 -13.41 1.74 -21.04
C ASN A 264 -14.90 1.47 -21.35
N ALA A 265 -15.22 0.47 -22.13
CA ALA A 265 -16.62 0.20 -22.51
C ALA A 265 -17.36 -0.51 -21.38
N GLU A 266 -16.99 -1.73 -21.12
CA GLU A 266 -17.57 -2.57 -20.06
C GLU A 266 -16.45 -3.36 -19.42
N ALA A 267 -16.53 -3.58 -18.11
CA ALA A 267 -15.52 -4.37 -17.40
C ALA A 267 -15.41 -5.76 -18.07
N LEU A 268 -14.19 -6.20 -18.33
CA LEU A 268 -13.93 -7.48 -19.01
C LEU A 268 -14.66 -8.65 -18.33
N ALA A 269 -14.81 -8.56 -17.01
CA ALA A 269 -15.52 -9.59 -16.22
C ALA A 269 -16.97 -9.81 -16.65
N TYR A 270 -17.57 -8.80 -17.29
CA TYR A 270 -18.99 -8.87 -17.75
C TYR A 270 -19.12 -8.96 -19.27
N ALA A 271 -18.00 -8.84 -19.98
CA ALA A 271 -18.02 -8.85 -21.46
C ALA A 271 -18.52 -10.20 -21.98
N PRO A 272 -19.43 -10.21 -22.96
CA PRO A 272 -19.94 -11.47 -23.55
C PRO A 272 -18.82 -12.20 -24.29
N ILE A 273 -18.74 -13.52 -24.10
CA ILE A 273 -17.73 -14.37 -24.75
C ILE A 273 -18.32 -15.31 -25.80
N ASN A 274 -19.66 -15.31 -25.95
CA ASN A 274 -20.36 -16.27 -26.82
C ASN A 274 -20.03 -16.07 -28.31
N ASP A 275 -19.66 -14.85 -28.69
CA ASP A 275 -19.42 -14.49 -30.10
C ASP A 275 -17.93 -14.49 -30.48
N ILE A 276 -17.07 -14.99 -29.59
CA ILE A 276 -15.63 -15.04 -29.87
C ILE A 276 -15.33 -16.20 -30.84
N ASP A 277 -14.86 -15.84 -32.05
CA ASP A 277 -14.41 -16.84 -33.03
C ASP A 277 -12.97 -17.26 -32.71
N VAL A 278 -12.86 -18.29 -31.89
CA VAL A 278 -11.56 -18.83 -31.43
C VAL A 278 -10.73 -19.29 -32.64
N LYS A 279 -11.35 -19.86 -33.68
CA LYS A 279 -10.64 -20.30 -34.89
C LYS A 279 -9.97 -19.13 -35.61
N LYS A 280 -10.68 -18.00 -35.70
CA LYS A 280 -10.15 -16.79 -36.32
C LYS A 280 -8.99 -16.21 -35.50
N LEU A 281 -9.09 -16.29 -34.17
CA LEU A 281 -7.98 -15.84 -33.30
C LEU A 281 -6.77 -16.73 -33.49
N MET A 282 -6.95 -18.06 -33.49
CA MET A 282 -5.85 -19.01 -33.66
C MET A 282 -5.18 -18.85 -35.04
N ALA A 283 -5.95 -18.58 -36.08
CA ALA A 283 -5.40 -18.39 -37.42
C ALA A 283 -4.42 -17.21 -37.55
N ARG A 284 -4.45 -16.29 -36.61
CA ARG A 284 -3.48 -15.15 -36.57
C ARG A 284 -2.10 -15.59 -36.12
N HIS A 285 -1.97 -16.78 -35.57
CA HIS A 285 -0.71 -17.29 -35.00
C HIS A 285 -0.17 -18.51 -35.73
N LEU A 286 -0.84 -18.92 -36.85
CA LEU A 286 -0.43 -19.99 -37.75
C LEU A 286 0.14 -19.41 -39.04
#